data_c1df789ec1a716666c3e5705e0a972d8
#
_entry.id   c1df789ec1a716666c3e5705e0a972d8
#
_cell.length_a   1.000
_cell.length_b   1.000
_cell.length_c   1.000
_cell.angle_alpha   90.00
_cell.angle_beta   90.00
_cell.angle_gamma   90.00
#
_symmetry.space_group_name_H-M   'P 1'
#
loop_
_entity.id
_entity.type
_entity.pdbx_description
1 polymer ?
#
loop_
_entity_poly.entity_id
_entity_poly.type
_entity_poly.pdbx_seq_one_letter_code
_entity_poly.pdbx_strand_id
1 'polypeptide(L)'
;MSAELKSSIERASRIVVFTGAGISTESGIPDFRSPGGIWNTNRIIYFDEFVRSRDARVEAWTRLFAGRETLKHATPNAGHRAITQLVELGKVTDVITQNIDGLHQQSGVPASKVIEVHGNATYAKCLACGTRHEFDEIEADFKATSEPPACKLCDGIVKSATISFGQSMPEDEMDRAGRAALACDLFMAIGSSLVVYPAAGLPI
;
A
#
# COMPACT_ATOMS: atom_id res chain seq x y z
N MET A 1 -7.02 25.44 -4.78
CA MET A 1 -6.38 24.82 -5.97
C MET A 1 -5.86 25.93 -6.85
N SER A 2 -4.59 25.88 -7.30
CA SER A 2 -4.05 26.89 -8.20
C SER A 2 -4.76 26.85 -9.56
N ALA A 3 -4.87 28.00 -10.23
CA ALA A 3 -5.48 28.09 -11.58
C ALA A 3 -4.71 27.21 -12.60
N GLU A 4 -3.40 27.09 -12.43
CA GLU A 4 -2.54 26.27 -13.27
C GLU A 4 -2.85 24.77 -13.13
N LEU A 5 -2.96 24.25 -11.90
CA LEU A 5 -3.33 22.85 -11.65
C LEU A 5 -4.71 22.53 -12.23
N LYS A 6 -5.69 23.40 -12.01
CA LYS A 6 -7.02 23.24 -12.59
C LYS A 6 -6.96 23.14 -14.10
N SER A 7 -6.26 24.07 -14.76
CA SER A 7 -6.08 24.09 -16.22
C SER A 7 -5.37 22.82 -16.73
N SER A 8 -4.37 22.31 -16.01
CA SER A 8 -3.68 21.07 -16.38
C SER A 8 -4.62 19.86 -16.32
N ILE A 9 -5.42 19.72 -15.26
CA ILE A 9 -6.42 18.65 -15.11
C ILE A 9 -7.49 18.76 -16.21
N GLU A 10 -7.97 19.97 -16.53
CA GLU A 10 -8.98 20.19 -17.57
C GLU A 10 -8.51 19.76 -18.94
N ARG A 11 -7.26 20.09 -19.30
CA ARG A 11 -6.65 19.75 -20.61
C ARG A 11 -6.29 18.27 -20.73
N ALA A 12 -5.91 17.65 -19.64
CA ALA A 12 -5.47 16.26 -19.66
C ALA A 12 -6.61 15.31 -20.03
N SER A 13 -6.29 14.30 -20.81
CA SER A 13 -7.19 13.23 -21.24
C SER A 13 -6.91 11.90 -20.52
N ARG A 14 -5.66 11.68 -20.09
CA ARG A 14 -5.22 10.46 -19.40
C ARG A 14 -4.33 10.84 -18.22
N ILE A 15 -4.95 10.95 -17.06
CA ILE A 15 -4.25 11.28 -15.83
C ILE A 15 -3.87 9.99 -15.10
N VAL A 16 -2.63 9.87 -14.68
CA VAL A 16 -2.18 8.91 -13.69
C VAL A 16 -1.96 9.62 -12.37
N VAL A 17 -2.55 9.09 -11.30
CA VAL A 17 -2.31 9.57 -9.95
C VAL A 17 -1.37 8.61 -9.23
N PHE A 18 -0.29 9.15 -8.64
CA PHE A 18 0.66 8.41 -7.83
C PHE A 18 0.55 8.88 -6.38
N THR A 19 0.24 7.98 -5.46
CA THR A 19 0.00 8.36 -4.06
C THR A 19 1.00 7.74 -3.10
N GLY A 20 1.32 8.47 -2.03
CA GLY A 20 2.11 8.01 -0.90
C GLY A 20 1.40 8.28 0.43
N ALA A 21 2.03 7.92 1.55
CA ALA A 21 1.42 7.93 2.88
C ALA A 21 0.85 9.30 3.30
N GLY A 22 1.37 10.39 2.76
CA GLY A 22 0.86 11.73 3.04
C GLY A 22 -0.59 11.97 2.65
N ILE A 23 -1.16 11.22 1.68
CA ILE A 23 -2.59 11.35 1.35
C ILE A 23 -3.48 10.79 2.46
N SER A 24 -2.98 9.82 3.25
CA SER A 24 -3.76 9.11 4.27
C SER A 24 -3.64 9.71 5.68
N THR A 25 -2.83 10.77 5.87
CA THR A 25 -2.65 11.41 7.19
C THR A 25 -3.95 12.03 7.71
N GLU A 26 -4.76 12.64 6.87
CA GLU A 26 -6.09 13.15 7.23
C GLU A 26 -7.13 12.03 7.47
N SER A 27 -6.79 10.79 7.17
CA SER A 27 -7.58 9.59 7.51
C SER A 27 -7.18 8.98 8.84
N GLY A 28 -6.23 9.60 9.57
CA GLY A 28 -5.72 9.12 10.86
C GLY A 28 -4.60 8.07 10.75
N ILE A 29 -4.09 7.79 9.55
CA ILE A 29 -2.95 6.89 9.36
C ILE A 29 -1.67 7.72 9.35
N PRO A 30 -0.74 7.51 10.32
CA PRO A 30 0.51 8.25 10.34
C PRO A 30 1.37 7.88 9.13
N ASP A 31 2.11 8.82 8.59
CA ASP A 31 3.12 8.52 7.59
C ASP A 31 4.35 7.83 8.23
N PHE A 32 5.36 7.54 7.41
CA PHE A 32 6.52 6.78 7.87
C PHE A 32 7.64 7.65 8.43
N ARG A 33 7.81 8.92 8.00
CA ARG A 33 9.02 9.73 8.20
C ARG A 33 8.82 11.01 8.97
N SER A 34 7.62 11.57 9.00
CA SER A 34 7.34 12.80 9.75
C SER A 34 7.60 12.62 11.25
N PRO A 35 7.78 13.69 12.02
CA PRO A 35 7.83 13.60 13.47
C PRO A 35 6.61 12.82 14.00
N GLY A 36 6.84 11.66 14.66
CA GLY A 36 5.79 10.73 15.07
C GLY A 36 5.45 9.63 14.04
N GLY A 37 6.11 9.60 12.89
CA GLY A 37 5.94 8.56 11.88
C GLY A 37 6.39 7.17 12.35
N ILE A 38 5.94 6.15 11.66
CA ILE A 38 6.08 4.72 12.05
C ILE A 38 7.55 4.32 12.27
N TRP A 39 8.48 4.83 11.45
CA TRP A 39 9.90 4.48 11.55
C TRP A 39 10.65 5.16 12.70
N ASN A 40 10.07 6.19 13.33
CA ASN A 40 10.65 6.80 14.51
C ASN A 40 10.44 5.96 15.78
N THR A 41 9.46 5.04 15.75
CA THR A 41 9.09 4.21 16.89
C THR A 41 9.41 2.74 16.72
N ASN A 42 9.63 2.28 15.48
CA ASN A 42 9.84 0.88 15.16
C ASN A 42 11.09 0.67 14.30
N ARG A 43 11.92 -0.31 14.68
CA ARG A 43 13.00 -0.76 13.79
C ARG A 43 12.44 -1.38 12.51
N ILE A 44 13.18 -1.31 11.42
CA ILE A 44 12.82 -1.99 10.17
C ILE A 44 13.15 -3.48 10.31
N ILE A 45 12.18 -4.34 9.97
CA ILE A 45 12.39 -5.78 9.79
C ILE A 45 12.53 -6.02 8.28
N TYR A 46 13.72 -6.41 7.86
CA TYR A 46 14.01 -6.72 6.46
C TYR A 46 13.43 -8.07 6.07
N PHE A 47 13.20 -8.27 4.77
CA PHE A 47 12.57 -9.50 4.26
C PHE A 47 13.38 -10.76 4.58
N ASP A 48 14.69 -10.70 4.43
CA ASP A 48 15.58 -11.83 4.72
C ASP A 48 15.61 -12.19 6.22
N GLU A 49 15.54 -11.19 7.10
CA GLU A 49 15.40 -11.38 8.54
C GLU A 49 14.04 -12.03 8.88
N PHE A 50 12.96 -11.54 8.28
CA PHE A 50 11.61 -12.12 8.45
C PHE A 50 11.58 -13.59 8.06
N VAL A 51 12.21 -13.96 6.95
CA VAL A 51 12.24 -15.35 6.47
C VAL A 51 13.05 -16.24 7.39
N ARG A 52 14.24 -15.79 7.85
CA ARG A 52 15.17 -16.62 8.62
C ARG A 52 14.85 -16.71 10.11
N SER A 53 14.24 -15.69 10.70
CA SER A 53 14.06 -15.57 12.15
C SER A 53 12.59 -15.72 12.54
N ARG A 54 12.31 -16.74 13.40
CA ARG A 54 11.01 -16.90 14.04
C ARG A 54 10.65 -15.66 14.87
N ASP A 55 11.61 -15.14 15.64
CA ASP A 55 11.39 -14.00 16.53
C ASP A 55 11.08 -12.73 15.75
N ALA A 56 11.73 -12.51 14.60
CA ALA A 56 11.39 -11.41 13.70
C ALA A 56 9.96 -11.54 13.14
N ARG A 57 9.50 -12.76 12.85
CA ARG A 57 8.10 -13.01 12.45
C ARG A 57 7.12 -12.73 13.58
N VAL A 58 7.43 -13.16 14.79
CA VAL A 58 6.61 -12.86 15.99
C VAL A 58 6.50 -11.35 16.18
N GLU A 59 7.63 -10.65 16.13
CA GLU A 59 7.67 -9.20 16.26
C GLU A 59 6.84 -8.50 15.15
N ALA A 60 7.00 -8.93 13.89
CA ALA A 60 6.25 -8.37 12.77
C ALA A 60 4.74 -8.54 12.92
N TRP A 61 4.28 -9.73 13.33
CA TRP A 61 2.87 -10.01 13.56
C TRP A 61 2.31 -9.25 14.76
N THR A 62 3.06 -9.15 15.85
CA THR A 62 2.69 -8.35 17.02
C THR A 62 2.45 -6.88 16.64
N ARG A 63 3.38 -6.28 15.89
CA ARG A 63 3.26 -4.89 15.42
C ARG A 63 2.09 -4.70 14.45
N LEU A 64 1.89 -5.66 13.54
CA LEU A 64 0.79 -5.61 12.59
C LEU A 64 -0.56 -5.58 13.32
N PHE A 65 -0.77 -6.48 14.28
CA PHE A 65 -2.04 -6.54 15.00
C PHE A 65 -2.22 -5.36 15.96
N ALA A 66 -1.15 -4.82 16.53
CA ALA A 66 -1.21 -3.58 17.32
C ALA A 66 -1.64 -2.36 16.46
N GLY A 67 -1.17 -2.28 15.21
CA GLY A 67 -1.54 -1.20 14.29
C GLY A 67 -2.86 -1.40 13.53
N ARG A 68 -3.40 -2.63 13.54
CA ARG A 68 -4.54 -3.01 12.72
C ARG A 68 -5.82 -2.23 13.05
N GLU A 69 -6.03 -1.90 14.31
CA GLU A 69 -7.21 -1.12 14.71
C GLU A 69 -7.23 0.27 14.08
N THR A 70 -6.07 0.91 13.95
CA THR A 70 -5.98 2.21 13.24
C THR A 70 -6.40 2.06 11.78
N LEU A 71 -5.94 1.00 11.10
CA LEU A 71 -6.31 0.74 9.71
C LEU A 71 -7.79 0.40 9.54
N LYS A 72 -8.37 -0.38 10.46
CA LYS A 72 -9.80 -0.74 10.44
C LYS A 72 -10.73 0.46 10.57
N HIS A 73 -10.34 1.47 11.36
CA HIS A 73 -11.15 2.66 11.60
C HIS A 73 -10.88 3.81 10.63
N ALA A 74 -9.82 3.71 9.84
CA ALA A 74 -9.50 4.71 8.85
C ALA A 74 -10.56 4.76 7.75
N THR A 75 -10.96 5.96 7.37
CA THR A 75 -11.92 6.17 6.29
C THR A 75 -11.32 7.10 5.22
N PRO A 76 -11.74 6.95 3.95
CA PRO A 76 -11.29 7.83 2.89
C PRO A 76 -11.55 9.31 3.21
N ASN A 77 -10.55 10.16 3.05
CA ASN A 77 -10.65 11.60 3.24
C ASN A 77 -10.99 12.34 1.93
N ALA A 78 -10.99 13.67 1.94
CA ALA A 78 -11.32 14.50 0.79
C ALA A 78 -10.40 14.24 -0.42
N GLY A 79 -9.10 13.94 -0.19
CA GLY A 79 -8.14 13.61 -1.25
C GLY A 79 -8.52 12.31 -1.98
N HIS A 80 -8.84 11.25 -1.24
CA HIS A 80 -9.30 9.99 -1.83
C HIS A 80 -10.58 10.18 -2.65
N ARG A 81 -11.58 10.89 -2.09
CA ARG A 81 -12.84 11.17 -2.79
C ARG A 81 -12.64 12.02 -4.05
N ALA A 82 -11.74 12.99 -4.05
CA ALA A 82 -11.43 13.78 -5.23
C ALA A 82 -10.82 12.92 -6.35
N ILE A 83 -9.93 11.98 -6.01
CA ILE A 83 -9.39 11.03 -6.97
C ILE A 83 -10.51 10.15 -7.54
N THR A 84 -11.39 9.62 -6.68
CA THR A 84 -12.55 8.82 -7.12
C THR A 84 -13.41 9.59 -8.12
N GLN A 85 -13.73 10.87 -7.85
CA GLN A 85 -14.49 11.71 -8.78
C GLN A 85 -13.78 11.87 -10.14
N LEU A 86 -12.47 12.06 -10.15
CA LEU A 86 -11.70 12.13 -11.40
C LEU A 86 -11.70 10.80 -12.18
N VAL A 87 -11.72 9.67 -11.47
CA VAL A 87 -11.88 8.33 -12.06
C VAL A 87 -13.28 8.18 -12.69
N GLU A 88 -14.34 8.60 -11.99
CA GLU A 88 -15.73 8.57 -12.47
C GLU A 88 -15.94 9.47 -13.69
N LEU A 89 -15.27 10.62 -13.74
CA LEU A 89 -15.27 11.53 -14.88
C LEU A 89 -14.45 11.00 -16.08
N GLY A 90 -13.80 9.83 -15.94
CA GLY A 90 -12.96 9.25 -16.98
C GLY A 90 -11.62 9.96 -17.20
N LYS A 91 -11.26 10.92 -16.35
CA LYS A 91 -10.00 11.67 -16.42
C LYS A 91 -8.83 10.86 -15.88
N VAL A 92 -9.00 10.18 -14.74
CA VAL A 92 -7.99 9.31 -14.16
C VAL A 92 -8.14 7.90 -14.70
N THR A 93 -7.11 7.41 -15.38
CA THR A 93 -7.07 6.06 -15.92
C THR A 93 -6.61 5.05 -14.89
N ASP A 94 -5.57 5.40 -14.11
CA ASP A 94 -4.94 4.53 -13.12
C ASP A 94 -4.51 5.32 -11.88
N VAL A 95 -4.60 4.66 -10.73
CA VAL A 95 -4.09 5.13 -9.43
C VAL A 95 -2.98 4.20 -9.00
N ILE A 96 -1.74 4.66 -9.10
CA ILE A 96 -0.57 3.94 -8.59
C ILE A 96 -0.39 4.34 -7.13
N THR A 97 -0.37 3.38 -6.22
CA THR A 97 -0.21 3.71 -4.80
C THR A 97 0.94 2.96 -4.15
N GLN A 98 1.71 3.68 -3.35
CA GLN A 98 2.67 3.14 -2.41
C GLN A 98 2.00 2.72 -1.09
N ASN A 99 0.75 3.14 -0.87
CA ASN A 99 0.01 2.85 0.34
C ASN A 99 -0.53 1.43 0.34
N ILE A 100 -0.66 0.89 1.53
CA ILE A 100 -1.10 -0.49 1.79
C ILE A 100 -2.45 -0.54 2.51
N ASP A 101 -3.13 0.62 2.64
CA ASP A 101 -4.29 0.82 3.50
C ASP A 101 -5.64 0.47 2.86
N GLY A 102 -5.70 0.33 1.52
CA GLY A 102 -6.91 0.02 0.77
C GLY A 102 -7.91 1.18 0.66
N LEU A 103 -7.55 2.40 1.08
CA LEU A 103 -8.47 3.53 1.12
C LEU A 103 -8.92 4.02 -0.26
N HIS A 104 -8.14 3.80 -1.32
CA HIS A 104 -8.58 4.11 -2.69
C HIS A 104 -9.75 3.24 -3.10
N GLN A 105 -9.67 1.92 -2.87
CA GLN A 105 -10.76 0.99 -3.17
C GLN A 105 -11.98 1.30 -2.29
N GLN A 106 -11.76 1.57 -1.00
CA GLN A 106 -12.82 1.94 -0.07
C GLN A 106 -13.52 3.27 -0.47
N SER A 107 -12.80 4.19 -1.11
CA SER A 107 -13.38 5.44 -1.61
C SER A 107 -14.22 5.27 -2.88
N GLY A 108 -14.19 4.10 -3.52
CA GLY A 108 -14.95 3.80 -4.72
C GLY A 108 -14.12 3.69 -6.00
N VAL A 109 -12.78 3.80 -5.94
CA VAL A 109 -11.94 3.53 -7.11
C VAL A 109 -12.01 2.03 -7.44
N PRO A 110 -12.39 1.63 -8.67
CA PRO A 110 -12.40 0.23 -9.06
C PRO A 110 -11.04 -0.44 -8.84
N ALA A 111 -11.02 -1.64 -8.26
CA ALA A 111 -9.78 -2.36 -7.97
C ALA A 111 -8.89 -2.57 -9.22
N SER A 112 -9.50 -2.73 -10.40
CA SER A 112 -8.78 -2.83 -11.67
C SER A 112 -7.99 -1.58 -12.06
N LYS A 113 -8.34 -0.42 -11.48
CA LYS A 113 -7.66 0.86 -11.71
C LYS A 113 -6.64 1.21 -10.61
N VAL A 114 -6.58 0.45 -9.52
CA VAL A 114 -5.58 0.64 -8.46
C VAL A 114 -4.40 -0.30 -8.70
N ILE A 115 -3.20 0.26 -8.63
CA ILE A 115 -1.92 -0.45 -8.80
C ILE A 115 -1.15 -0.34 -7.48
N GLU A 116 -1.13 -1.41 -6.70
CA GLU A 116 -0.55 -1.44 -5.34
C GLU A 116 0.91 -1.89 -5.39
N VAL A 117 1.83 -0.96 -5.69
CA VAL A 117 3.25 -1.30 -5.88
C VAL A 117 3.96 -1.79 -4.62
N HIS A 118 3.44 -1.51 -3.42
CA HIS A 118 3.97 -2.03 -2.16
C HIS A 118 3.04 -3.08 -1.51
N GLY A 119 2.10 -3.63 -2.29
CA GLY A 119 1.15 -4.61 -1.80
C GLY A 119 0.04 -4.03 -0.93
N ASN A 120 -0.52 -4.87 -0.05
CA ASN A 120 -1.73 -4.53 0.72
C ASN A 120 -1.65 -5.08 2.15
N ALA A 121 -2.07 -4.29 3.15
CA ALA A 121 -2.04 -4.64 4.57
C ALA A 121 -3.41 -5.12 5.10
N THR A 122 -4.33 -5.53 4.24
CA THR A 122 -5.64 -6.05 4.69
C THR A 122 -5.72 -7.57 4.73
N TYR A 123 -4.74 -8.27 4.18
CA TYR A 123 -4.66 -9.73 4.15
C TYR A 123 -3.20 -10.21 4.15
N ALA A 124 -3.02 -11.52 4.29
CA ALA A 124 -1.74 -12.19 4.23
C ALA A 124 -1.63 -13.15 3.04
N LYS A 125 -0.41 -13.49 2.67
CA LYS A 125 -0.09 -14.51 1.66
C LYS A 125 0.97 -15.48 2.15
N CYS A 126 0.86 -16.73 1.74
CA CYS A 126 1.95 -17.69 1.87
C CYS A 126 3.07 -17.34 0.89
N LEU A 127 4.31 -17.29 1.38
CA LEU A 127 5.49 -16.98 0.54
C LEU A 127 5.83 -18.12 -0.42
N ALA A 128 5.41 -19.36 -0.13
CA ALA A 128 5.74 -20.52 -0.95
C ALA A 128 4.68 -20.80 -2.04
N CYS A 129 3.39 -20.81 -1.69
CA CYS A 129 2.32 -21.19 -2.62
C CYS A 129 1.38 -20.04 -3.02
N GLY A 130 1.57 -18.84 -2.49
CA GLY A 130 0.76 -17.67 -2.80
C GLY A 130 -0.64 -17.65 -2.21
N THR A 131 -1.06 -18.71 -1.49
CA THR A 131 -2.40 -18.79 -0.88
C THR A 131 -2.67 -17.58 0.00
N ARG A 132 -3.84 -16.98 -0.18
CA ARG A 132 -4.35 -15.88 0.63
C ARG A 132 -4.88 -16.40 1.97
N HIS A 133 -4.61 -15.64 3.03
CA HIS A 133 -5.10 -15.88 4.37
C HIS A 133 -5.71 -14.60 4.93
N GLU A 134 -6.83 -14.72 5.63
CA GLU A 134 -7.50 -13.57 6.24
C GLU A 134 -6.94 -13.31 7.64
N PHE A 135 -6.79 -12.02 7.97
CA PHE A 135 -6.16 -11.63 9.24
C PHE A 135 -6.96 -12.01 10.48
N ASP A 136 -8.29 -12.08 10.39
CA ASP A 136 -9.11 -12.41 11.58
C ASP A 136 -8.81 -13.82 12.12
N GLU A 137 -8.62 -14.78 11.21
CA GLU A 137 -8.22 -16.14 11.58
C GLU A 137 -6.80 -16.17 12.15
N ILE A 138 -5.85 -15.50 11.47
CA ILE A 138 -4.46 -15.45 11.94
C ILE A 138 -4.36 -14.76 13.30
N GLU A 139 -5.09 -13.66 13.51
CA GLU A 139 -5.05 -12.89 14.74
C GLU A 139 -5.56 -13.70 15.93
N ALA A 140 -6.64 -14.48 15.74
CA ALA A 140 -7.17 -15.37 16.77
C ALA A 140 -6.14 -16.44 17.18
N ASP A 141 -5.56 -17.13 16.20
CA ASP A 141 -4.55 -18.17 16.43
C ASP A 141 -3.27 -17.59 17.07
N PHE A 142 -2.79 -16.44 16.57
CA PHE A 142 -1.60 -15.76 17.10
C PHE A 142 -1.78 -15.28 18.54
N LYS A 143 -2.94 -14.73 18.89
CA LYS A 143 -3.26 -14.33 20.27
C LYS A 143 -3.29 -15.51 21.24
N ALA A 144 -3.72 -16.67 20.77
CA ALA A 144 -3.79 -17.88 21.60
C ALA A 144 -2.42 -18.55 21.81
N THR A 145 -1.56 -18.52 20.80
CA THR A 145 -0.32 -19.33 20.78
C THR A 145 0.96 -18.51 20.83
N SER A 146 0.94 -17.24 20.41
CA SER A 146 2.11 -16.39 20.14
C SER A 146 3.03 -16.98 19.06
N GLU A 147 2.55 -17.94 18.25
CA GLU A 147 3.29 -18.54 17.16
C GLU A 147 3.00 -17.82 15.84
N PRO A 148 4.04 -17.52 15.01
CA PRO A 148 3.81 -16.94 13.68
C PRO A 148 3.03 -17.94 12.82
N PRO A 149 2.07 -17.46 11.99
CA PRO A 149 1.23 -18.34 11.20
C PRO A 149 2.02 -19.12 10.15
N ALA A 150 1.63 -20.39 9.97
CA ALA A 150 2.03 -21.24 8.86
C ALA A 150 0.88 -21.42 7.87
N CYS A 151 1.21 -21.70 6.63
CA CYS A 151 0.20 -21.93 5.58
C CYS A 151 -0.56 -23.22 5.80
N LYS A 152 -1.89 -23.16 5.85
CA LYS A 152 -2.75 -24.34 6.04
C LYS A 152 -2.67 -25.36 4.90
N LEU A 153 -2.12 -24.96 3.71
CA LEU A 153 -2.00 -25.87 2.56
C LEU A 153 -0.62 -26.50 2.40
N CYS A 154 0.47 -25.79 2.75
CA CYS A 154 1.83 -26.24 2.45
C CYS A 154 2.81 -26.02 3.58
N ASP A 155 2.34 -25.61 4.75
CA ASP A 155 3.14 -25.30 5.94
C ASP A 155 4.21 -24.19 5.72
N GLY A 156 4.14 -23.47 4.60
CA GLY A 156 5.04 -22.37 4.26
C GLY A 156 4.81 -21.13 5.13
N ILE A 157 5.82 -20.24 5.15
CA ILE A 157 5.76 -18.98 5.89
C ILE A 157 4.64 -18.09 5.36
N VAL A 158 3.75 -17.64 6.26
CA VAL A 158 2.71 -16.66 5.96
C VAL A 158 3.19 -15.26 6.37
N LYS A 159 3.00 -14.30 5.49
CA LYS A 159 3.39 -12.89 5.67
C LYS A 159 2.24 -11.98 5.24
N SER A 160 2.09 -10.79 5.86
CA SER A 160 1.22 -9.76 5.30
C SER A 160 1.53 -9.55 3.82
N ALA A 161 0.52 -9.30 3.00
CA ALA A 161 0.70 -9.12 1.55
C ALA A 161 1.43 -7.81 1.16
N THR A 162 2.05 -7.14 2.13
CA THR A 162 2.89 -5.94 1.93
C THR A 162 4.28 -6.30 1.43
N ILE A 163 4.96 -5.39 0.75
CA ILE A 163 6.35 -5.56 0.34
C ILE A 163 7.28 -5.01 1.43
N SER A 164 8.16 -5.86 1.94
CA SER A 164 9.18 -5.48 2.93
C SER A 164 10.46 -4.97 2.25
N PHE A 165 11.27 -4.18 2.96
CA PHE A 165 12.60 -3.83 2.47
C PHE A 165 13.44 -5.07 2.20
N GLY A 166 14.10 -5.12 1.03
CA GLY A 166 14.85 -6.28 0.55
C GLY A 166 13.99 -7.38 -0.10
N GLN A 167 12.68 -7.21 -0.18
CA GLN A 167 11.79 -8.07 -0.95
C GLN A 167 11.67 -7.55 -2.38
N SER A 168 11.61 -8.45 -3.36
CA SER A 168 11.32 -8.09 -4.75
C SER A 168 9.96 -7.40 -4.86
N MET A 169 9.89 -6.35 -5.67
CA MET A 169 8.63 -5.70 -6.02
C MET A 169 7.74 -6.66 -6.83
N PRO A 170 6.41 -6.51 -6.76
CA PRO A 170 5.50 -7.31 -7.59
C PRO A 170 5.68 -6.91 -9.08
N GLU A 171 6.23 -7.81 -9.87
CA GLU A 171 6.60 -7.54 -11.28
C GLU A 171 5.39 -7.08 -12.10
N ASP A 172 4.26 -7.79 -12.02
CA ASP A 172 3.04 -7.45 -12.75
C ASP A 172 2.54 -6.04 -12.43
N GLU A 173 2.56 -5.65 -11.14
CA GLU A 173 2.12 -4.31 -10.70
C GLU A 173 3.12 -3.23 -11.13
N MET A 174 4.41 -3.51 -11.05
CA MET A 174 5.44 -2.58 -11.53
C MET A 174 5.37 -2.37 -13.04
N ASP A 175 5.15 -3.43 -13.81
CA ASP A 175 4.95 -3.34 -15.26
C ASP A 175 3.68 -2.57 -15.62
N ARG A 176 2.58 -2.82 -14.90
CA ARG A 176 1.34 -2.04 -15.06
C ARG A 176 1.58 -0.55 -14.76
N ALA A 177 2.26 -0.26 -13.65
CA ALA A 177 2.59 1.10 -13.25
C ALA A 177 3.46 1.80 -14.29
N GLY A 178 4.48 1.12 -14.80
CA GLY A 178 5.34 1.65 -15.86
C GLY A 178 4.59 1.95 -17.16
N ARG A 179 3.73 1.03 -17.62
CA ARG A 179 2.88 1.25 -18.80
C ARG A 179 1.91 2.41 -18.60
N ALA A 180 1.27 2.52 -17.43
CA ALA A 180 0.37 3.61 -17.12
C ALA A 180 1.10 4.95 -17.10
N ALA A 181 2.27 5.03 -16.47
CA ALA A 181 3.09 6.23 -16.40
C ALA A 181 3.52 6.72 -17.80
N LEU A 182 3.95 5.80 -18.67
CA LEU A 182 4.34 6.14 -20.06
C LEU A 182 3.16 6.56 -20.95
N ALA A 183 1.95 6.09 -20.64
CA ALA A 183 0.78 6.35 -21.45
C ALA A 183 0.01 7.63 -21.07
N CYS A 184 0.30 8.24 -19.90
CA CYS A 184 -0.43 9.41 -19.43
C CYS A 184 0.05 10.71 -20.08
N ASP A 185 -0.83 11.70 -20.13
CA ASP A 185 -0.51 13.08 -20.53
C ASP A 185 -0.40 14.03 -19.31
N LEU A 186 -0.78 13.53 -18.12
CA LEU A 186 -0.54 14.20 -16.84
C LEU A 186 -0.26 13.15 -15.76
N PHE A 187 0.89 13.25 -15.10
CA PHE A 187 1.23 12.45 -13.94
C PHE A 187 1.15 13.31 -12.67
N MET A 188 0.31 12.92 -11.70
CA MET A 188 0.13 13.68 -10.45
C MET A 188 0.64 12.88 -9.26
N ALA A 189 1.69 13.36 -8.61
CA ALA A 189 2.20 12.81 -7.35
C ALA A 189 1.55 13.51 -6.15
N ILE A 190 0.89 12.75 -5.26
CA ILE A 190 0.15 13.26 -4.11
C ILE A 190 0.59 12.54 -2.83
N GLY A 191 1.01 13.30 -1.81
CA GLY A 191 1.38 12.73 -0.50
C GLY A 191 2.61 11.83 -0.52
N SER A 192 3.46 11.93 -1.55
CA SER A 192 4.72 11.18 -1.66
C SER A 192 5.92 12.12 -1.63
N SER A 193 6.96 11.72 -0.89
CA SER A 193 8.25 12.42 -0.90
C SER A 193 9.16 11.98 -2.06
N LEU A 194 8.73 10.98 -2.86
CA LEU A 194 9.47 10.43 -4.02
C LEU A 194 10.91 9.98 -3.69
N VAL A 195 11.10 9.32 -2.53
CA VAL A 195 12.43 8.87 -2.08
C VAL A 195 12.55 7.35 -1.96
N VAL A 196 11.46 6.59 -2.16
CA VAL A 196 11.48 5.12 -2.06
C VAL A 196 11.54 4.50 -3.45
N TYR A 197 12.73 4.06 -3.81
CA TYR A 197 12.95 3.35 -5.08
C TYR A 197 12.63 1.85 -4.97
N PRO A 198 12.19 1.22 -6.09
CA PRO A 198 12.09 1.78 -7.46
C PRO A 198 10.83 2.61 -7.73
N ALA A 199 9.80 2.59 -6.89
CA ALA A 199 8.53 3.26 -7.13
C ALA A 199 8.68 4.79 -7.37
N ALA A 200 9.61 5.45 -6.68
CA ALA A 200 9.90 6.87 -6.87
C ALA A 200 10.42 7.25 -8.27
N GLY A 201 10.84 6.27 -9.07
CA GLY A 201 11.26 6.47 -10.46
C GLY A 201 10.13 6.49 -11.48
N LEU A 202 8.88 6.16 -11.10
CA LEU A 202 7.73 6.12 -12.02
C LEU A 202 7.33 7.49 -12.59
N PRO A 203 7.47 8.63 -11.86
CA PRO A 203 7.15 9.95 -12.39
C PRO A 203 8.12 10.55 -13.43
N ILE A 204 9.16 9.82 -13.84
CA ILE A 204 10.27 10.36 -14.67
C ILE A 204 10.09 9.95 -16.12
#